data_59c3806862b2a8c4ac62af51d4260340
#
_entry.id   59c3806862b2a8c4ac62af51d4260340
#
_cell.length_a   1.000
_cell.length_b   1.000
_cell.length_c   1.000
_cell.angle_alpha   90.00
_cell.angle_beta   90.00
_cell.angle_gamma   90.00
#
_symmetry.space_group_name_H-M   'P 1'
#
loop_
_entity.id
_entity.type
_entity.pdbx_description
1 polymer ?
#
loop_
_entity_poly.entity_id
_entity_poly.type
_entity_poly.pdbx_seq_one_letter_code
_entity_poly.pdbx_strand_id
1 'polypeptide(L)'
;MISVSGKKWEQKKINQNIVDKLKQEYNFSEILSRLIISRKFDNDEIATINTDLDLNNVFLNNKDFSQSINLVVNSINNNEKICILGDYDVDGSAATSLFIKFFEDINHPFFYYIPDREKDGYGATKKLFQKLILENPKLIIMVDCGSTSNEAINFLNENEIKSLIIDHHEINKPFPNANSIINPKKDNGYKEYDYLCATTLTYFFLDLLIK
;
A
#
# COMPACT_ATOMS: atom_id res chain seq x y z
N MET A 1 -19.17 24.14 21.74
CA MET A 1 -17.87 24.00 22.48
C MET A 1 -16.80 24.71 21.67
N ILE A 2 -15.95 25.50 22.29
CA ILE A 2 -14.82 26.16 21.63
C ILE A 2 -13.55 25.35 21.97
N SER A 3 -12.77 24.99 20.97
CA SER A 3 -11.51 24.26 21.14
C SER A 3 -10.39 25.14 21.67
N VAL A 4 -9.30 24.55 22.15
CA VAL A 4 -8.08 25.27 22.58
C VAL A 4 -7.52 26.17 21.46
N SER A 5 -7.73 25.79 20.19
CA SER A 5 -7.35 26.59 19.02
C SER A 5 -8.39 27.66 18.62
N GLY A 6 -9.37 27.96 19.46
CA GLY A 6 -10.42 28.94 19.20
C GLY A 6 -11.48 28.54 18.17
N LYS A 7 -11.44 27.31 17.66
CA LYS A 7 -12.42 26.82 16.69
C LYS A 7 -13.70 26.38 17.39
N LYS A 8 -14.85 26.76 16.83
CA LYS A 8 -16.16 26.33 17.31
C LYS A 8 -16.47 24.94 16.76
N TRP A 9 -16.71 23.99 17.64
CA TRP A 9 -17.17 22.65 17.27
C TRP A 9 -18.69 22.61 17.30
N GLU A 10 -19.28 22.28 16.17
CA GLU A 10 -20.74 22.09 16.03
C GLU A 10 -21.02 20.66 15.62
N GLN A 11 -21.90 20.00 16.36
CA GLN A 11 -22.37 18.68 16.00
C GLN A 11 -23.37 18.79 14.86
N LYS A 12 -23.18 18.01 13.78
CA LYS A 12 -24.19 17.90 12.71
C LYS A 12 -25.54 17.46 13.31
N LYS A 13 -26.62 18.13 12.90
CA LYS A 13 -27.97 17.68 13.23
C LYS A 13 -28.26 16.37 12.47
N ILE A 14 -28.50 15.32 13.19
CA ILE A 14 -28.80 13.99 12.67
C ILE A 14 -30.19 13.59 13.14
N ASN A 15 -30.98 13.00 12.25
CA ASN A 15 -32.32 12.52 12.61
C ASN A 15 -32.22 11.29 13.53
N GLN A 16 -32.64 11.43 14.78
CA GLN A 16 -32.56 10.37 15.78
C GLN A 16 -33.33 9.11 15.38
N ASN A 17 -34.47 9.24 14.72
CA ASN A 17 -35.27 8.10 14.27
C ASN A 17 -34.50 7.20 13.30
N ILE A 18 -33.64 7.79 12.44
CA ILE A 18 -32.79 7.01 11.51
C ILE A 18 -31.66 6.33 12.29
N VAL A 19 -31.08 6.99 13.30
CA VAL A 19 -30.07 6.38 14.19
C VAL A 19 -30.66 5.16 14.88
N ASP A 20 -31.88 5.30 15.47
CA ASP A 20 -32.52 4.22 16.20
C ASP A 20 -32.94 3.05 15.26
N LYS A 21 -33.32 3.37 14.03
CA LYS A 21 -33.62 2.36 13.00
C LYS A 21 -32.36 1.53 12.68
N LEU A 22 -31.21 2.18 12.41
CA LEU A 22 -29.94 1.48 12.10
C LEU A 22 -29.46 0.63 13.27
N LYS A 23 -29.64 1.11 14.51
CA LYS A 23 -29.31 0.34 15.71
C LYS A 23 -30.15 -0.93 15.82
N GLN A 24 -31.46 -0.84 15.53
CA GLN A 24 -32.37 -1.98 15.60
C GLN A 24 -32.19 -2.97 14.45
N GLU A 25 -31.99 -2.47 13.24
CA GLU A 25 -31.92 -3.30 12.04
C GLU A 25 -30.57 -4.02 11.89
N TYR A 26 -29.46 -3.32 12.18
CA TYR A 26 -28.10 -3.83 11.97
C TYR A 26 -27.32 -4.10 13.26
N ASN A 27 -27.91 -3.88 14.43
CA ASN A 27 -27.26 -3.96 15.73
C ASN A 27 -25.99 -3.06 15.85
N PHE A 28 -25.99 -1.93 15.16
CA PHE A 28 -24.87 -0.98 15.22
C PHE A 28 -24.87 -0.17 16.52
N SER A 29 -23.68 0.25 16.96
CA SER A 29 -23.56 1.22 18.04
C SER A 29 -24.16 2.57 17.62
N GLU A 30 -24.54 3.40 18.60
CA GLU A 30 -25.06 4.75 18.32
C GLU A 30 -24.02 5.61 17.57
N ILE A 31 -22.74 5.47 17.92
CA ILE A 31 -21.65 6.21 17.27
C ILE A 31 -21.54 5.82 15.80
N LEU A 32 -21.55 4.53 15.51
CA LEU A 32 -21.47 4.03 14.12
C LEU A 32 -22.67 4.47 13.32
N SER A 33 -23.89 4.33 13.86
CA SER A 33 -25.12 4.79 13.19
C SER A 33 -25.07 6.29 12.86
N ARG A 34 -24.58 7.12 13.77
CA ARG A 34 -24.41 8.56 13.55
C ARG A 34 -23.37 8.86 12.46
N LEU A 35 -22.26 8.11 12.41
CA LEU A 35 -21.24 8.22 11.37
C LEU A 35 -21.78 7.86 9.99
N ILE A 36 -22.47 6.73 9.88
CA ILE A 36 -23.14 6.28 8.65
C ILE A 36 -24.04 7.38 8.07
N ILE A 37 -24.94 7.92 8.90
CA ILE A 37 -25.86 8.97 8.46
C ILE A 37 -25.11 10.27 8.09
N SER A 38 -24.12 10.65 8.89
CA SER A 38 -23.35 11.88 8.66
C SER A 38 -22.52 11.82 7.38
N ARG A 39 -22.11 10.63 6.96
CA ARG A 39 -21.33 10.34 5.75
C ARG A 39 -22.22 10.00 4.56
N LYS A 40 -23.52 9.83 4.79
CA LYS A 40 -24.54 9.50 3.76
C LYS A 40 -24.26 8.17 3.05
N PHE A 41 -23.90 7.15 3.81
CA PHE A 41 -23.75 5.80 3.26
C PHE A 41 -25.04 5.35 2.61
N ASP A 42 -24.95 4.72 1.46
CA ASP A 42 -26.10 4.06 0.83
C ASP A 42 -26.36 2.67 1.45
N ASN A 43 -27.41 2.00 0.97
CA ASN A 43 -27.80 0.70 1.53
C ASN A 43 -26.79 -0.39 1.26
N ASP A 44 -26.09 -0.34 0.12
CA ASP A 44 -25.08 -1.34 -0.24
C ASP A 44 -23.84 -1.15 0.63
N GLU A 45 -23.39 0.09 0.84
CA GLU A 45 -22.30 0.41 1.77
C GLU A 45 -22.64 -0.01 3.21
N ILE A 46 -23.88 0.21 3.67
CA ILE A 46 -24.34 -0.21 5.01
C ILE A 46 -24.30 -1.74 5.14
N ALA A 47 -24.76 -2.45 4.12
CA ALA A 47 -24.77 -3.92 4.12
C ALA A 47 -23.36 -4.52 4.23
N THR A 48 -22.33 -3.86 3.71
CA THR A 48 -20.94 -4.35 3.75
C THR A 48 -20.25 -4.20 5.11
N ILE A 49 -20.77 -3.36 6.03
CA ILE A 49 -20.09 -3.08 7.31
C ILE A 49 -19.93 -4.33 8.18
N ASN A 50 -20.89 -5.25 8.15
CA ASN A 50 -20.89 -6.48 8.93
C ASN A 50 -20.62 -7.73 8.08
N THR A 51 -20.23 -7.58 6.82
CA THR A 51 -19.89 -8.70 5.95
C THR A 51 -18.49 -9.22 6.25
N ASP A 52 -18.33 -10.52 6.22
CA ASP A 52 -16.99 -11.13 6.23
C ASP A 52 -16.21 -10.67 4.99
N LEU A 53 -14.94 -10.36 5.17
CA LEU A 53 -14.07 -9.96 4.07
C LEU A 53 -13.91 -11.15 3.12
N ASP A 54 -14.28 -10.97 1.87
CA ASP A 54 -13.90 -11.88 0.80
C ASP A 54 -12.47 -11.54 0.36
N LEU A 55 -11.52 -12.44 0.72
CA LEU A 55 -10.12 -12.31 0.40
C LEU A 55 -9.73 -13.04 -0.89
N ASN A 56 -10.69 -13.34 -1.76
CA ASN A 56 -10.39 -13.88 -3.08
C ASN A 56 -9.50 -12.91 -3.87
N ASN A 57 -8.40 -13.43 -4.38
CA ASN A 57 -7.45 -12.61 -5.10
C ASN A 57 -7.97 -12.20 -6.47
N VAL A 58 -8.27 -10.93 -6.62
CA VAL A 58 -8.82 -10.34 -7.86
C VAL A 58 -7.75 -10.11 -8.94
N PHE A 59 -6.47 -10.30 -8.64
CA PHE A 59 -5.34 -10.02 -9.53
C PHE A 59 -4.72 -11.28 -10.17
N LEU A 60 -5.37 -12.45 -10.10
CA LEU A 60 -4.88 -13.74 -10.63
C LEU A 60 -4.37 -13.64 -12.08
N ASN A 61 -5.03 -12.85 -12.93
CA ASN A 61 -4.68 -12.69 -14.34
C ASN A 61 -4.07 -11.32 -14.64
N ASN A 62 -3.64 -10.58 -13.63
CA ASN A 62 -3.08 -9.25 -13.82
C ASN A 62 -1.61 -9.36 -14.28
N LYS A 63 -1.29 -8.71 -15.39
CA LYS A 63 0.04 -8.77 -16.01
C LYS A 63 1.14 -8.17 -15.14
N ASP A 64 0.86 -7.07 -14.44
CA ASP A 64 1.85 -6.41 -13.58
C ASP A 64 2.17 -7.28 -12.36
N PHE A 65 1.16 -7.94 -11.77
CA PHE A 65 1.37 -8.91 -10.70
C PHE A 65 2.20 -10.09 -11.18
N SER A 66 1.86 -10.70 -12.32
CA SER A 66 2.61 -11.83 -12.87
C SER A 66 4.06 -11.47 -13.17
N GLN A 67 4.31 -10.29 -13.74
CA GLN A 67 5.68 -9.80 -13.99
C GLN A 67 6.45 -9.57 -12.70
N SER A 68 5.82 -8.99 -11.69
CA SER A 68 6.41 -8.72 -10.38
C SER A 68 6.74 -10.02 -9.63
N ILE A 69 5.85 -11.02 -9.70
CA ILE A 69 6.08 -12.36 -9.13
C ILE A 69 7.31 -12.99 -9.76
N ASN A 70 7.40 -13.03 -11.08
CA ASN A 70 8.55 -13.58 -11.78
C ASN A 70 9.86 -12.88 -11.37
N LEU A 71 9.83 -11.56 -11.18
CA LEU A 71 10.98 -10.79 -10.74
C LEU A 71 11.45 -11.22 -9.35
N VAL A 72 10.53 -11.34 -8.39
CA VAL A 72 10.85 -11.73 -7.00
C VAL A 72 11.26 -13.20 -6.93
N VAL A 73 10.54 -14.11 -7.60
CA VAL A 73 10.90 -15.54 -7.66
C VAL A 73 12.30 -15.74 -8.24
N ASN A 74 12.66 -15.02 -9.30
CA ASN A 74 14.01 -15.09 -9.86
C ASN A 74 15.08 -14.62 -8.85
N SER A 75 14.81 -13.56 -8.10
CA SER A 75 15.75 -13.09 -7.07
C SER A 75 15.87 -14.09 -5.91
N ILE A 76 14.74 -14.72 -5.50
CA ILE A 76 14.76 -15.77 -4.48
C ILE A 76 15.57 -16.99 -4.95
N ASN A 77 15.31 -17.49 -6.16
CA ASN A 77 15.98 -18.67 -6.72
C ASN A 77 17.49 -18.46 -6.89
N ASN A 78 17.92 -17.22 -7.16
CA ASN A 78 19.34 -16.86 -7.27
C ASN A 78 19.97 -16.50 -5.94
N ASN A 79 19.23 -16.59 -4.82
CA ASN A 79 19.67 -16.19 -3.49
C ASN A 79 20.19 -14.72 -3.46
N GLU A 80 19.57 -13.84 -4.25
CA GLU A 80 19.91 -12.42 -4.34
C GLU A 80 19.41 -11.67 -3.11
N LYS A 81 20.26 -10.88 -2.45
CA LYS A 81 19.84 -10.06 -1.29
C LYS A 81 18.81 -9.03 -1.71
N ILE A 82 17.69 -8.97 -1.01
CA ILE A 82 16.55 -8.08 -1.30
C ILE A 82 16.49 -6.96 -0.25
N CYS A 83 16.28 -5.73 -0.70
CA CYS A 83 15.94 -4.60 0.15
C CYS A 83 14.44 -4.31 0.08
N ILE A 84 13.79 -4.13 1.22
CA ILE A 84 12.43 -3.63 1.32
C ILE A 84 12.51 -2.17 1.75
N LEU A 85 12.03 -1.25 0.92
CA LEU A 85 11.92 0.17 1.25
C LEU A 85 10.44 0.49 1.47
N GLY A 86 10.09 0.82 2.71
CA GLY A 86 8.72 1.23 3.08
C GLY A 86 8.57 2.73 3.24
N ASP A 87 7.33 3.18 3.47
CA ASP A 87 7.05 4.51 4.01
C ASP A 87 6.88 4.45 5.54
N TYR A 88 6.95 5.61 6.20
CA TYR A 88 6.94 5.74 7.66
C TYR A 88 5.54 5.73 8.27
N ASP A 89 4.49 5.81 7.47
CA ASP A 89 3.11 5.78 7.96
C ASP A 89 2.60 4.35 8.21
N VAL A 90 1.33 4.22 8.56
CA VAL A 90 0.72 2.91 8.90
C VAL A 90 0.67 1.99 7.70
N ASP A 91 0.36 2.51 6.50
CA ASP A 91 0.25 1.70 5.29
C ASP A 91 1.63 1.17 4.87
N GLY A 92 2.64 2.05 4.75
CA GLY A 92 4.00 1.65 4.43
C GLY A 92 4.62 0.70 5.46
N SER A 93 4.40 0.95 6.76
CA SER A 93 4.90 0.09 7.84
C SER A 93 4.24 -1.29 7.82
N ALA A 94 2.92 -1.37 7.59
CA ALA A 94 2.19 -2.63 7.50
C ALA A 94 2.60 -3.44 6.26
N ALA A 95 2.69 -2.81 5.10
CA ALA A 95 3.17 -3.43 3.86
C ALA A 95 4.60 -3.98 4.01
N THR A 96 5.49 -3.20 4.63
CA THR A 96 6.87 -3.62 4.94
C THR A 96 6.88 -4.85 5.85
N SER A 97 6.04 -4.86 6.88
CA SER A 97 5.93 -5.96 7.84
C SER A 97 5.48 -7.28 7.20
N LEU A 98 4.60 -7.23 6.21
CA LEU A 98 4.18 -8.40 5.44
C LEU A 98 5.35 -9.03 4.69
N PHE A 99 6.19 -8.23 4.03
CA PHE A 99 7.39 -8.73 3.36
C PHE A 99 8.45 -9.25 4.33
N ILE A 100 8.67 -8.55 5.46
CA ILE A 100 9.60 -9.02 6.51
C ILE A 100 9.21 -10.42 6.94
N LYS A 101 7.93 -10.62 7.32
CA LYS A 101 7.41 -11.91 7.73
C LYS A 101 7.58 -12.98 6.64
N PHE A 102 7.24 -12.66 5.40
CA PHE A 102 7.39 -13.59 4.28
C PHE A 102 8.85 -14.03 4.08
N PHE A 103 9.81 -13.09 4.04
CA PHE A 103 11.22 -13.45 3.83
C PHE A 103 11.85 -14.15 5.03
N GLU A 104 11.39 -13.84 6.26
CA GLU A 104 11.76 -14.61 7.47
C GLU A 104 11.26 -16.05 7.40
N ASP A 105 10.00 -16.26 7.03
CA ASP A 105 9.37 -17.59 6.95
C ASP A 105 10.07 -18.49 5.91
N ILE A 106 10.59 -17.92 4.81
CA ILE A 106 11.36 -18.68 3.78
C ILE A 106 12.88 -18.64 4.00
N ASN A 107 13.35 -18.01 5.06
CA ASN A 107 14.77 -17.83 5.40
C ASN A 107 15.60 -17.25 4.23
N HIS A 108 15.08 -16.23 3.55
CA HIS A 108 15.77 -15.55 2.42
C HIS A 108 16.59 -14.34 2.91
N PRO A 109 17.79 -14.05 2.33
CA PRO A 109 18.59 -12.90 2.71
C PRO A 109 17.91 -11.57 2.31
N PHE A 110 17.54 -10.76 3.28
CA PHE A 110 16.96 -9.46 3.07
C PHE A 110 17.37 -8.45 4.14
N PHE A 111 17.09 -7.19 3.90
CA PHE A 111 17.03 -6.12 4.89
C PHE A 111 15.92 -5.15 4.54
N TYR A 112 15.52 -4.32 5.48
CA TYR A 112 14.50 -3.31 5.23
C TYR A 112 14.96 -1.95 5.71
N TYR A 113 14.34 -0.92 5.16
CA TYR A 113 14.57 0.46 5.55
C TYR A 113 13.25 1.24 5.50
N ILE A 114 12.96 1.94 6.59
CA ILE A 114 11.86 2.90 6.66
C ILE A 114 12.51 4.28 6.83
N PRO A 115 12.31 5.21 5.87
CA PRO A 115 12.95 6.53 5.91
C PRO A 115 12.51 7.34 7.13
N ASP A 116 13.47 8.00 7.74
CA ASP A 116 13.18 9.03 8.74
C ASP A 116 12.82 10.33 8.02
N ARG A 117 11.59 10.82 8.22
CA ARG A 117 11.06 12.00 7.54
C ARG A 117 11.95 13.24 7.67
N GLU A 118 12.59 13.43 8.82
CA GLU A 118 13.42 14.59 9.10
C GLU A 118 14.82 14.48 8.48
N LYS A 119 15.38 13.25 8.42
CA LYS A 119 16.76 13.01 7.96
C LYS A 119 16.87 12.64 6.49
N ASP A 120 15.93 11.82 5.99
CA ASP A 120 15.97 11.23 4.66
C ASP A 120 15.02 11.92 3.68
N GLY A 121 14.03 12.66 4.20
CA GLY A 121 12.97 13.26 3.41
C GLY A 121 11.83 12.27 3.11
N TYR A 122 10.98 12.60 2.13
CA TYR A 122 9.84 11.78 1.75
C TYR A 122 10.15 10.88 0.56
N GLY A 123 9.79 9.60 0.68
CA GLY A 123 9.78 8.63 -0.41
C GLY A 123 11.17 8.16 -0.88
N ALA A 124 11.17 7.48 -2.00
CA ALA A 124 12.38 6.92 -2.61
C ALA A 124 13.19 8.01 -3.33
N THR A 125 14.32 8.43 -2.73
CA THR A 125 15.22 9.44 -3.28
C THR A 125 16.54 8.84 -3.72
N LYS A 126 17.21 9.46 -4.70
CA LYS A 126 18.55 9.07 -5.13
C LYS A 126 19.55 9.04 -3.96
N LYS A 127 19.51 10.05 -3.07
CA LYS A 127 20.37 10.13 -1.88
C LYS A 127 20.16 8.94 -0.94
N LEU A 128 18.91 8.51 -0.77
CA LEU A 128 18.59 7.33 0.03
C LEU A 128 19.16 6.07 -0.62
N PHE A 129 18.96 5.89 -1.93
CA PHE A 129 19.49 4.72 -2.63
C PHE A 129 21.01 4.65 -2.62
N GLN A 130 21.72 5.78 -2.65
CA GLN A 130 23.18 5.81 -2.47
C GLN A 130 23.64 5.18 -1.14
N LYS A 131 22.79 5.25 -0.10
CA LYS A 131 23.06 4.57 1.18
C LYS A 131 22.72 3.08 1.09
N LEU A 132 21.54 2.76 0.54
CA LEU A 132 21.02 1.38 0.54
C LEU A 132 21.84 0.44 -0.34
N ILE A 133 22.40 0.91 -1.45
CA ILE A 133 23.24 0.09 -2.34
C ILE A 133 24.53 -0.40 -1.68
N LEU A 134 25.00 0.24 -0.61
CA LEU A 134 26.17 -0.19 0.15
C LEU A 134 25.98 -1.56 0.82
N GLU A 135 24.72 -1.94 1.06
CA GLU A 135 24.33 -3.27 1.56
C GLU A 135 24.29 -4.35 0.46
N ASN A 136 24.62 -3.98 -0.79
CA ASN A 136 24.66 -4.85 -1.98
C ASN A 136 23.34 -5.58 -2.29
N PRO A 137 22.16 -4.93 -2.27
CA PRO A 137 20.94 -5.55 -2.75
C PRO A 137 21.01 -5.79 -4.26
N LYS A 138 20.32 -6.82 -4.76
CA LYS A 138 20.12 -7.06 -6.19
C LYS A 138 18.71 -6.70 -6.65
N LEU A 139 17.79 -6.59 -5.70
CA LEU A 139 16.43 -6.11 -5.90
C LEU A 139 16.05 -5.17 -4.75
N ILE A 140 15.43 -4.04 -5.08
CA ILE A 140 14.77 -3.16 -4.12
C ILE A 140 13.27 -3.20 -4.38
N ILE A 141 12.50 -3.63 -3.38
CA ILE A 141 11.04 -3.61 -3.38
C ILE A 141 10.61 -2.36 -2.62
N MET A 142 9.96 -1.44 -3.29
CA MET A 142 9.37 -0.24 -2.71
C MET A 142 7.91 -0.50 -2.42
N VAL A 143 7.47 -0.29 -1.20
CA VAL A 143 6.06 -0.39 -0.79
C VAL A 143 5.57 0.95 -0.28
N ASP A 144 4.40 1.35 -0.76
CA ASP A 144 3.76 2.62 -0.42
C ASP A 144 4.57 3.87 -0.83
N CYS A 145 5.47 3.70 -1.77
CA CYS A 145 6.28 4.77 -2.35
C CYS A 145 6.87 4.35 -3.70
N GLY A 146 7.42 5.31 -4.44
CA GLY A 146 8.17 5.03 -5.65
C GLY A 146 7.48 5.45 -6.96
N SER A 147 6.15 5.65 -6.97
CA SER A 147 5.39 5.99 -8.20
C SER A 147 5.83 7.28 -8.91
N THR A 148 6.54 8.16 -8.23
CA THR A 148 7.06 9.42 -8.79
C THR A 148 8.59 9.52 -8.77
N SER A 149 9.30 8.44 -8.42
CA SER A 149 10.74 8.44 -8.12
C SER A 149 11.62 8.17 -9.36
N ASN A 150 11.36 8.85 -10.49
CA ASN A 150 12.05 8.61 -11.76
C ASN A 150 13.59 8.72 -11.65
N GLU A 151 14.12 9.78 -11.02
CA GLU A 151 15.55 9.98 -10.85
C GLU A 151 16.19 8.87 -10.01
N ALA A 152 15.53 8.49 -8.95
CA ALA A 152 15.99 7.45 -8.04
C ALA A 152 16.02 6.07 -8.72
N ILE A 153 15.00 5.73 -9.50
CA ILE A 153 14.94 4.49 -10.28
C ILE A 153 16.01 4.46 -11.37
N ASN A 154 16.24 5.57 -12.08
CA ASN A 154 17.33 5.64 -13.06
C ASN A 154 18.71 5.39 -12.40
N PHE A 155 18.93 5.91 -11.20
CA PHE A 155 20.14 5.63 -10.45
C PHE A 155 20.30 4.14 -10.11
N LEU A 156 19.22 3.42 -9.75
CA LEU A 156 19.26 1.97 -9.54
C LEU A 156 19.64 1.23 -10.83
N ASN A 157 19.05 1.63 -11.95
CA ASN A 157 19.36 1.03 -13.27
C ASN A 157 20.81 1.24 -13.67
N GLU A 158 21.39 2.42 -13.42
CA GLU A 158 22.80 2.72 -13.64
C GLU A 158 23.74 1.83 -12.79
N ASN A 159 23.25 1.33 -11.65
CA ASN A 159 23.98 0.44 -10.74
C ASN A 159 23.56 -1.04 -10.88
N GLU A 160 22.86 -1.41 -11.94
CA GLU A 160 22.39 -2.78 -12.24
C GLU A 160 21.57 -3.41 -11.10
N ILE A 161 20.81 -2.60 -10.35
CA ILE A 161 19.93 -3.03 -9.28
C ILE A 161 18.49 -3.02 -9.78
N LYS A 162 17.82 -4.17 -9.68
CA LYS A 162 16.43 -4.33 -10.04
C LYS A 162 15.52 -3.59 -9.07
N SER A 163 14.36 -3.16 -9.56
CA SER A 163 13.37 -2.44 -8.75
C SER A 163 11.96 -2.92 -9.01
N LEU A 164 11.19 -3.08 -7.92
CA LEU A 164 9.76 -3.34 -7.91
C LEU A 164 9.08 -2.24 -7.11
N ILE A 165 8.02 -1.66 -7.66
CA ILE A 165 7.17 -0.68 -6.98
C ILE A 165 5.81 -1.33 -6.72
N ILE A 166 5.34 -1.30 -5.46
CA ILE A 166 3.98 -1.66 -5.04
C ILE A 166 3.41 -0.45 -4.32
N ASP A 167 2.62 0.34 -5.03
CA ASP A 167 2.21 1.66 -4.58
C ASP A 167 0.78 1.98 -5.05
N HIS A 168 0.13 2.95 -4.43
CA HIS A 168 -1.21 3.41 -4.77
C HIS A 168 -1.33 4.94 -4.93
N HIS A 169 -0.22 5.64 -4.76
CA HIS A 169 -0.16 7.08 -4.98
C HIS A 169 -0.36 7.45 -6.45
N GLU A 170 -0.64 8.73 -6.69
CA GLU A 170 -0.77 9.23 -8.06
C GLU A 170 0.49 8.97 -8.87
N ILE A 171 0.30 8.47 -10.10
CA ILE A 171 1.38 8.15 -11.02
C ILE A 171 1.09 8.75 -12.39
N ASN A 172 2.07 9.44 -12.95
CA ASN A 172 1.94 10.13 -14.23
C ASN A 172 3.03 9.70 -15.21
N LYS A 173 2.72 9.74 -16.49
CA LYS A 173 3.71 9.49 -17.55
C LYS A 173 4.70 10.66 -17.68
N PRO A 174 5.99 10.39 -17.93
CA PRO A 174 6.58 9.07 -18.07
C PRO A 174 6.69 8.35 -16.71
N PHE A 175 6.26 7.10 -16.68
CA PHE A 175 6.37 6.28 -15.47
C PHE A 175 7.85 6.04 -15.11
N PRO A 176 8.17 5.79 -13.82
CA PRO A 176 9.50 5.31 -13.43
C PRO A 176 9.91 4.08 -14.25
N ASN A 177 11.15 4.03 -14.72
CA ASN A 177 11.68 2.90 -15.49
C ASN A 177 12.07 1.74 -14.57
N ALA A 178 11.16 1.35 -13.67
CA ALA A 178 11.33 0.19 -12.79
C ALA A 178 11.12 -1.12 -13.56
N ASN A 179 11.70 -2.23 -13.06
CA ASN A 179 11.54 -3.55 -13.68
C ASN A 179 10.08 -4.03 -13.60
N SER A 180 9.36 -3.65 -12.55
CA SER A 180 7.91 -3.85 -12.47
C SER A 180 7.25 -2.81 -11.57
N ILE A 181 5.97 -2.49 -11.87
CA ILE A 181 5.17 -1.53 -11.10
C ILE A 181 3.76 -2.09 -10.94
N ILE A 182 3.38 -2.33 -9.69
CA ILE A 182 2.01 -2.57 -9.26
C ILE A 182 1.47 -1.25 -8.72
N ASN A 183 0.57 -0.61 -9.48
CA ASN A 183 -0.14 0.59 -9.06
C ASN A 183 -1.48 0.66 -9.81
N PRO A 184 -2.63 0.59 -9.12
CA PRO A 184 -3.96 0.58 -9.76
C PRO A 184 -4.26 1.83 -10.59
N LYS A 185 -3.55 2.93 -10.33
CA LYS A 185 -3.70 4.20 -11.07
C LYS A 185 -2.79 4.31 -12.29
N LYS A 186 -1.88 3.34 -12.49
CA LYS A 186 -0.91 3.36 -13.60
C LYS A 186 -1.58 3.28 -14.96
N ASP A 187 -2.52 2.35 -15.09
CA ASP A 187 -3.21 2.04 -16.33
C ASP A 187 -4.69 1.73 -16.06
N ASN A 188 -5.52 1.78 -17.10
CA ASN A 188 -6.95 1.52 -16.97
C ASN A 188 -7.31 0.05 -16.66
N GLY A 189 -6.33 -0.86 -16.65
CA GLY A 189 -6.57 -2.31 -16.58
C GLY A 189 -7.11 -2.81 -15.25
N TYR A 190 -6.98 -2.05 -14.16
CA TYR A 190 -7.54 -2.36 -12.84
C TYR A 190 -7.85 -1.11 -12.02
N LYS A 191 -8.25 -0.06 -12.72
CA LYS A 191 -8.65 1.22 -12.12
C LYS A 191 -9.84 1.09 -11.14
N GLU A 192 -10.65 0.07 -11.29
CA GLU A 192 -11.73 -0.26 -10.35
C GLU A 192 -11.21 -0.57 -8.92
N TYR A 193 -9.90 -0.83 -8.78
CA TYR A 193 -9.22 -1.09 -7.50
C TYR A 193 -8.33 0.07 -7.04
N ASP A 194 -8.52 1.29 -7.58
CA ASP A 194 -7.69 2.46 -7.27
C ASP A 194 -7.82 2.96 -5.82
N TYR A 195 -8.82 2.49 -5.10
CA TYR A 195 -9.05 2.73 -3.68
C TYR A 195 -8.21 1.83 -2.74
N LEU A 196 -7.57 0.79 -3.28
CA LEU A 196 -6.77 -0.13 -2.46
C LEU A 196 -5.47 0.56 -2.01
N CYS A 197 -5.15 0.37 -0.72
CA CYS A 197 -3.91 0.82 -0.13
C CYS A 197 -2.73 -0.12 -0.44
N ALA A 198 -1.50 0.32 -0.22
CA ALA A 198 -0.30 -0.45 -0.51
C ALA A 198 -0.21 -1.75 0.31
N THR A 199 -0.68 -1.76 1.55
CA THR A 199 -0.77 -2.98 2.38
C THR A 199 -1.65 -4.04 1.71
N THR A 200 -2.83 -3.65 1.20
CA THR A 200 -3.75 -4.59 0.52
C THR A 200 -3.14 -5.11 -0.78
N LEU A 201 -2.51 -4.25 -1.59
CA LEU A 201 -1.81 -4.66 -2.80
C LEU A 201 -0.66 -5.64 -2.48
N THR A 202 0.10 -5.37 -1.43
CA THR A 202 1.17 -6.25 -0.94
C THR A 202 0.62 -7.60 -0.47
N TYR A 203 -0.50 -7.61 0.26
CA TYR A 203 -1.17 -8.85 0.65
C TYR A 203 -1.54 -9.70 -0.56
N PHE A 204 -2.22 -9.13 -1.55
CA PHE A 204 -2.60 -9.86 -2.77
C PHE A 204 -1.38 -10.31 -3.59
N PHE A 205 -0.32 -9.51 -3.60
CA PHE A 205 0.94 -9.91 -4.24
C PHE A 205 1.55 -11.14 -3.56
N LEU A 206 1.66 -11.14 -2.23
CA LEU A 206 2.21 -12.27 -1.47
C LEU A 206 1.31 -13.50 -1.54
N ASP A 207 -0.02 -13.35 -1.52
CA ASP A 207 -0.96 -14.46 -1.73
C ASP A 207 -0.74 -15.18 -3.08
N LEU A 208 -0.43 -14.42 -4.14
CA LEU A 208 -0.08 -15.02 -5.43
C LEU A 208 1.34 -15.58 -5.47
N LEU A 209 2.28 -14.98 -4.74
CA LEU A 209 3.67 -15.43 -4.71
C LEU A 209 3.84 -16.76 -3.98
N ILE A 210 2.96 -17.07 -3.00
CA ILE A 210 3.00 -18.29 -2.20
C ILE A 210 2.34 -19.48 -2.94
N LYS A 211 1.42 -19.22 -3.89
CA LYS A 211 0.73 -20.24 -4.70
C LYS A 211 1.61 -20.77 -5.82
#